data_ca701196ef3c6dd4bc452208a521edcb
#
_entry.id   ca701196ef3c6dd4bc452208a521edcb
#
_cell.length_a   1.000
_cell.length_b   1.000
_cell.length_c   1.000
_cell.angle_alpha   90.00
_cell.angle_beta   90.00
_cell.angle_gamma   90.00
#
_symmetry.space_group_name_H-M   'P 1'
#
loop_
_entity.id
_entity.type
_entity.pdbx_description
1 polymer ?
#
loop_
_entity_poly.entity_id
_entity_poly.type
_entity_poly.pdbx_seq_one_letter_code
_entity_poly.pdbx_strand_id
1 'polypeptide(L)'
;YFSGHEDAAKQAWANLLKLDPTKEGFEPWLNDTGKANSLENSREIIIDKINSRFTSERLFGFFLLKRSAHKQEIIAHPKWIDVANYNDIEKLCLAYALGHEFSSKTKGELPFLRAMEVAELVAQKYGGAICLEAAHVLQLWFALFDAAAKDNYSFRNVKALAASVDYMFHSAMDEKKTKKQFAEKYGIGVPTLTKYCNELIDFIPTEF
;
A
#
# COMPACT_ATOMS: atom_id res chain seq x y z
N TYR A 1 -16.99 -4.70 10.40
CA TYR A 1 -17.20 -5.45 9.16
C TYR A 1 -15.85 -5.95 8.60
N PHE A 2 -14.89 -5.06 8.38
CA PHE A 2 -13.58 -5.40 7.81
C PHE A 2 -12.66 -6.24 8.73
N SER A 3 -12.95 -6.36 10.01
CA SER A 3 -12.21 -7.16 10.98
C SER A 3 -12.73 -8.59 11.15
N GLY A 4 -13.67 -9.05 10.30
CA GLY A 4 -14.29 -10.37 10.42
C GLY A 4 -15.39 -10.47 11.48
N HIS A 5 -15.79 -9.35 12.10
CA HIS A 5 -16.88 -9.28 13.08
C HIS A 5 -18.17 -8.78 12.40
N GLU A 6 -18.64 -9.50 11.40
CA GLU A 6 -19.76 -9.10 10.57
C GLU A 6 -21.05 -8.85 11.37
N ASP A 7 -21.36 -9.73 12.31
CA ASP A 7 -22.57 -9.60 13.15
C ASP A 7 -22.50 -8.37 14.06
N ALA A 8 -21.32 -8.08 14.63
CA ALA A 8 -21.13 -6.90 15.45
C ALA A 8 -21.24 -5.60 14.62
N ALA A 9 -20.73 -5.61 13.39
CA ALA A 9 -20.84 -4.48 12.47
C ALA A 9 -22.29 -4.23 12.06
N LYS A 10 -23.06 -5.28 11.73
CA LYS A 10 -24.50 -5.19 11.42
C LYS A 10 -25.29 -4.66 12.61
N GLN A 11 -24.99 -5.11 13.82
CA GLN A 11 -25.64 -4.63 15.05
C GLN A 11 -25.34 -3.14 15.30
N ALA A 12 -24.09 -2.73 15.14
CA ALA A 12 -23.69 -1.34 15.28
C ALA A 12 -24.40 -0.44 14.25
N TRP A 13 -24.50 -0.90 13.00
CA TRP A 13 -25.23 -0.19 11.96
C TRP A 13 -26.73 -0.08 12.26
N ALA A 14 -27.37 -1.17 12.71
CA ALA A 14 -28.77 -1.15 13.11
C ALA A 14 -29.05 -0.14 14.25
N ASN A 15 -28.09 0.04 15.17
CA ASN A 15 -28.17 1.06 16.22
C ASN A 15 -28.00 2.47 15.64
N LEU A 16 -27.11 2.67 14.67
CA LEU A 16 -26.92 3.94 13.98
C LEU A 16 -28.20 4.37 13.23
N LEU A 17 -28.85 3.44 12.52
CA LEU A 17 -30.11 3.73 11.80
C LEU A 17 -31.25 4.15 12.75
N LYS A 18 -31.26 3.68 13.99
CA LYS A 18 -32.22 4.15 15.00
C LYS A 18 -31.99 5.62 15.38
N LEU A 19 -30.74 6.08 15.32
CA LEU A 19 -30.35 7.46 15.66
C LEU A 19 -30.43 8.39 14.44
N ASP A 20 -30.13 7.87 13.27
CA ASP A 20 -30.14 8.62 12.00
C ASP A 20 -30.72 7.75 10.85
N PRO A 21 -32.06 7.74 10.68
CA PRO A 21 -32.74 6.96 9.64
C PRO A 21 -32.36 7.38 8.21
N THR A 22 -31.76 8.58 8.02
CA THR A 22 -31.37 9.05 6.69
C THR A 22 -30.20 8.25 6.10
N LYS A 23 -29.55 7.42 6.91
CA LYS A 23 -28.45 6.54 6.50
C LYS A 23 -28.92 5.16 5.98
N GLU A 24 -30.23 4.90 5.92
CA GLU A 24 -30.74 3.68 5.29
C GLU A 24 -30.32 3.63 3.81
N GLY A 25 -29.80 2.49 3.35
CA GLY A 25 -29.26 2.32 2.01
C GLY A 25 -27.79 2.70 1.82
N PHE A 26 -27.13 3.21 2.87
CA PHE A 26 -25.69 3.51 2.88
C PHE A 26 -24.87 2.49 3.68
N GLU A 27 -25.42 1.30 3.90
CA GLU A 27 -24.74 0.22 4.61
C GLU A 27 -23.39 -0.11 3.95
N PRO A 28 -22.29 -0.18 4.72
CA PRO A 28 -20.97 -0.42 4.17
C PRO A 28 -20.83 -1.71 3.35
N TRP A 29 -21.73 -2.69 3.57
CA TRP A 29 -21.72 -3.98 2.87
C TRP A 29 -22.65 -4.02 1.63
N LEU A 30 -23.53 -3.04 1.39
CA LEU A 30 -24.38 -3.00 0.20
C LEU A 30 -23.57 -2.73 -1.09
N ASN A 31 -22.42 -2.12 -0.96
CA ASN A 31 -21.52 -1.83 -2.08
C ASN A 31 -20.46 -2.90 -2.30
N ASP A 32 -20.62 -4.09 -1.70
CA ASP A 32 -19.63 -5.17 -1.75
C ASP A 32 -19.65 -5.94 -3.09
N THR A 33 -19.53 -5.20 -4.17
CA THR A 33 -18.95 -5.73 -5.40
C THR A 33 -17.44 -5.48 -5.32
N GLY A 34 -16.68 -6.27 -4.61
CA GLY A 34 -15.25 -6.23 -4.26
C GLY A 34 -14.27 -5.28 -4.98
N LYS A 35 -14.74 -4.47 -5.93
CA LYS A 35 -14.01 -3.43 -6.65
C LYS A 35 -14.44 -2.00 -6.28
N ALA A 36 -15.65 -1.80 -5.71
CA ALA A 36 -16.16 -0.46 -5.40
C ALA A 36 -15.50 0.17 -4.16
N ASN A 37 -14.94 -0.65 -3.27
CA ASN A 37 -14.33 -0.21 -2.00
C ASN A 37 -12.78 -0.28 -2.01
N SER A 38 -12.15 -0.36 -3.17
CA SER A 38 -10.69 -0.31 -3.23
C SER A 38 -10.19 1.13 -3.14
N LEU A 39 -9.10 1.35 -2.40
CA LEU A 39 -8.56 2.68 -2.17
C LEU A 39 -8.13 3.39 -3.45
N GLU A 40 -7.68 2.65 -4.47
CA GLU A 40 -7.31 3.20 -5.78
C GLU A 40 -8.50 3.77 -6.56
N ASN A 41 -9.74 3.53 -6.11
CA ASN A 41 -10.94 4.12 -6.70
C ASN A 41 -11.46 5.36 -5.94
N SER A 42 -10.90 5.67 -4.77
CA SER A 42 -11.24 6.88 -4.02
C SER A 42 -10.33 8.04 -4.40
N ARG A 43 -10.89 9.01 -5.14
CA ARG A 43 -10.15 10.23 -5.54
C ARG A 43 -9.67 11.03 -4.33
N GLU A 44 -10.53 11.17 -3.33
CA GLU A 44 -10.27 11.93 -2.11
C GLU A 44 -9.07 11.34 -1.36
N ILE A 45 -9.04 10.02 -1.18
CA ILE A 45 -7.93 9.32 -0.50
C ILE A 45 -6.63 9.51 -1.28
N ILE A 46 -6.66 9.36 -2.61
CA ILE A 46 -5.46 9.52 -3.44
C ILE A 46 -4.92 10.96 -3.35
N ILE A 47 -5.80 11.95 -3.46
CA ILE A 47 -5.44 13.37 -3.37
C ILE A 47 -4.87 13.69 -1.98
N ASP A 48 -5.48 13.22 -0.91
CA ASP A 48 -5.01 13.43 0.45
C ASP A 48 -3.63 12.78 0.67
N LYS A 49 -3.43 11.55 0.18
CA LYS A 49 -2.13 10.88 0.28
C LYS A 49 -1.04 11.60 -0.50
N ILE A 50 -1.29 12.01 -1.73
CA ILE A 50 -0.33 12.77 -2.56
C ILE A 50 0.01 14.12 -1.90
N ASN A 51 -0.93 14.74 -1.19
CA ASN A 51 -0.75 16.02 -0.50
C ASN A 51 -0.24 15.88 0.95
N SER A 52 0.07 14.67 1.41
CA SER A 52 0.58 14.44 2.76
C SER A 52 1.95 15.11 2.94
N ARG A 53 2.24 15.53 4.18
CA ARG A 53 3.57 15.99 4.59
C ARG A 53 4.61 14.86 4.65
N PHE A 54 4.17 13.61 4.73
CA PHE A 54 5.05 12.44 4.84
C PHE A 54 5.37 11.87 3.46
N THR A 55 6.65 11.73 3.16
CA THR A 55 7.13 11.16 1.89
C THR A 55 6.53 9.78 1.62
N SER A 56 6.56 8.88 2.59
CA SER A 56 6.01 7.51 2.44
C SER A 56 4.53 7.50 2.05
N GLU A 57 3.72 8.41 2.60
CA GLU A 57 2.32 8.53 2.21
C GLU A 57 2.16 9.06 0.78
N ARG A 58 2.99 10.02 0.36
CA ARG A 58 2.97 10.50 -1.02
C ARG A 58 3.37 9.41 -2.01
N LEU A 59 4.39 8.59 -1.69
CA LEU A 59 4.79 7.44 -2.50
C LEU A 59 3.64 6.44 -2.65
N PHE A 60 2.95 6.12 -1.56
CA PHE A 60 1.75 5.28 -1.60
C PHE A 60 0.63 5.93 -2.43
N GLY A 61 0.42 7.23 -2.30
CA GLY A 61 -0.54 7.99 -3.11
C GLY A 61 -0.26 7.90 -4.61
N PHE A 62 1.01 8.00 -5.03
CA PHE A 62 1.40 7.81 -6.44
C PHE A 62 1.18 6.37 -6.91
N PHE A 63 1.41 5.38 -6.06
CA PHE A 63 1.10 3.98 -6.37
C PHE A 63 -0.41 3.78 -6.59
N LEU A 64 -1.26 4.34 -5.73
CA LEU A 64 -2.71 4.32 -5.92
C LEU A 64 -3.11 5.04 -7.21
N LEU A 65 -2.53 6.21 -7.50
CA LEU A 65 -2.78 6.98 -8.72
C LEU A 65 -2.46 6.17 -9.99
N LYS A 66 -1.35 5.41 -10.01
CA LYS A 66 -0.99 4.52 -11.12
C LYS A 66 -2.11 3.56 -11.47
N ARG A 67 -2.81 3.04 -10.46
CA ARG A 67 -3.83 2.00 -10.56
C ARG A 67 -5.25 2.57 -10.72
N SER A 68 -5.43 3.85 -10.46
CA SER A 68 -6.73 4.51 -10.45
C SER A 68 -7.34 4.63 -11.85
N ALA A 69 -8.62 4.27 -11.96
CA ALA A 69 -9.44 4.58 -13.14
C ALA A 69 -9.69 6.10 -13.29
N HIS A 70 -9.61 6.85 -12.19
CA HIS A 70 -9.84 8.30 -12.14
C HIS A 70 -8.56 9.14 -12.30
N LYS A 71 -7.46 8.54 -12.77
CA LYS A 71 -6.15 9.19 -12.84
C LYS A 71 -6.19 10.56 -13.52
N GLN A 72 -6.87 10.70 -14.66
CA GLN A 72 -6.94 11.97 -15.41
C GLN A 72 -7.68 13.06 -14.63
N GLU A 73 -8.77 12.69 -13.95
CA GLU A 73 -9.54 13.62 -13.11
C GLU A 73 -8.72 14.09 -11.91
N ILE A 74 -7.95 13.17 -11.31
CA ILE A 74 -7.08 13.49 -10.17
C ILE A 74 -5.95 14.43 -10.60
N ILE A 75 -5.32 14.18 -11.76
CA ILE A 75 -4.25 15.03 -12.30
C ILE A 75 -4.77 16.46 -12.59
N ALA A 76 -6.01 16.60 -13.04
CA ALA A 76 -6.64 17.88 -13.28
C ALA A 76 -7.10 18.61 -12.00
N HIS A 77 -7.00 17.99 -10.83
CA HIS A 77 -7.50 18.54 -9.58
C HIS A 77 -6.66 19.76 -9.12
N PRO A 78 -7.31 20.86 -8.66
CA PRO A 78 -6.61 22.10 -8.32
C PRO A 78 -5.68 22.00 -7.10
N LYS A 79 -5.80 20.95 -6.29
CA LYS A 79 -4.89 20.65 -5.18
C LYS A 79 -3.68 19.82 -5.59
N TRP A 80 -3.42 19.68 -6.87
CA TRP A 80 -2.22 19.00 -7.37
C TRP A 80 -0.97 19.77 -6.95
N ILE A 81 -0.01 19.08 -6.38
CA ILE A 81 1.10 19.72 -5.67
C ILE A 81 2.16 20.26 -6.61
N ASP A 82 2.93 21.23 -6.09
CA ASP A 82 4.17 21.72 -6.64
C ASP A 82 5.25 20.63 -6.65
N VAL A 83 5.49 20.06 -7.83
CA VAL A 83 6.48 19.00 -8.09
C VAL A 83 7.92 19.47 -7.78
N ALA A 84 8.16 20.78 -7.72
CA ALA A 84 9.50 21.33 -7.47
C ALA A 84 10.06 20.91 -6.10
N ASN A 85 9.18 20.60 -5.14
CA ASN A 85 9.56 20.22 -3.78
C ASN A 85 9.73 18.69 -3.60
N TYR A 86 9.52 17.88 -4.65
CA TYR A 86 9.69 16.43 -4.55
C TYR A 86 11.17 16.02 -4.60
N ASN A 87 11.52 15.05 -3.76
CA ASN A 87 12.81 14.38 -3.86
C ASN A 87 12.87 13.46 -5.10
N ASP A 88 14.04 12.88 -5.37
CA ASP A 88 14.24 12.09 -6.58
C ASP A 88 13.38 10.81 -6.62
N ILE A 89 13.13 10.18 -5.46
CA ILE A 89 12.26 8.99 -5.36
C ILE A 89 10.81 9.37 -5.63
N GLU A 90 10.35 10.48 -5.10
CA GLU A 90 9.00 11.00 -5.35
C GLU A 90 8.78 11.32 -6.84
N LYS A 91 9.79 11.94 -7.48
CA LYS A 91 9.76 12.20 -8.94
C LYS A 91 9.67 10.91 -9.75
N LEU A 92 10.43 9.87 -9.37
CA LEU A 92 10.36 8.55 -10.00
C LEU A 92 8.98 7.91 -9.81
N CYS A 93 8.42 7.94 -8.60
CA CYS A 93 7.09 7.40 -8.32
C CYS A 93 5.99 8.16 -9.07
N LEU A 94 6.09 9.49 -9.16
CA LEU A 94 5.16 10.29 -9.96
C LEU A 94 5.28 9.96 -11.43
N ALA A 95 6.49 9.88 -11.99
CA ALA A 95 6.71 9.50 -13.39
C ALA A 95 6.14 8.10 -13.67
N TYR A 96 6.34 7.13 -12.77
CA TYR A 96 5.73 5.80 -12.84
C TYR A 96 4.19 5.87 -12.84
N ALA A 97 3.61 6.68 -11.95
CA ALA A 97 2.17 6.88 -11.89
C ALA A 97 1.60 7.47 -13.19
N LEU A 98 2.33 8.39 -13.80
CA LEU A 98 1.95 9.04 -15.07
C LEU A 98 2.16 8.13 -16.30
N GLY A 99 2.79 6.97 -16.15
CA GLY A 99 2.96 5.99 -17.21
C GLY A 99 4.31 6.07 -17.93
N HIS A 100 5.30 6.74 -17.33
CA HIS A 100 6.67 6.69 -17.85
C HIS A 100 7.20 5.26 -17.84
N GLU A 101 7.82 4.85 -18.94
CA GLU A 101 8.46 3.55 -19.07
C GLU A 101 9.91 3.63 -18.56
N PHE A 102 10.21 2.84 -17.54
CA PHE A 102 11.54 2.73 -16.98
C PHE A 102 12.31 1.57 -17.60
N SER A 103 13.64 1.72 -17.72
CA SER A 103 14.50 0.68 -18.25
C SER A 103 15.21 -0.09 -17.13
N SER A 104 15.00 -1.40 -17.08
CA SER A 104 15.77 -2.28 -16.19
C SER A 104 17.29 -2.30 -16.47
N LYS A 105 17.71 -1.73 -17.60
CA LYS A 105 19.13 -1.60 -17.98
C LYS A 105 19.80 -0.37 -17.36
N THR A 106 19.01 0.61 -16.91
CA THR A 106 19.51 1.83 -16.27
C THR A 106 19.84 1.54 -14.81
N LYS A 107 21.09 1.68 -14.43
CA LYS A 107 21.60 1.29 -13.10
C LYS A 107 20.84 1.94 -11.94
N GLY A 108 20.36 3.18 -12.10
CA GLY A 108 19.59 3.90 -11.07
C GLY A 108 18.11 3.53 -11.02
N GLU A 109 17.53 3.03 -12.12
CA GLU A 109 16.10 2.72 -12.23
C GLU A 109 15.76 1.30 -11.74
N LEU A 110 16.69 0.36 -11.83
CA LEU A 110 16.44 -1.04 -11.47
C LEU A 110 16.04 -1.25 -10.00
N PRO A 111 16.67 -0.62 -8.99
CA PRO A 111 16.22 -0.71 -7.61
C PRO A 111 14.80 -0.17 -7.42
N PHE A 112 14.49 0.95 -8.06
CA PHE A 112 13.14 1.53 -8.05
C PHE A 112 12.10 0.58 -8.65
N LEU A 113 12.35 0.02 -9.84
CA LEU A 113 11.45 -0.93 -10.47
C LEU A 113 11.17 -2.14 -9.57
N ARG A 114 12.20 -2.69 -8.94
CA ARG A 114 12.06 -3.81 -8.00
C ARG A 114 11.22 -3.43 -6.78
N ALA A 115 11.38 -2.22 -6.27
CA ALA A 115 10.55 -1.74 -5.16
C ALA A 115 9.08 -1.62 -5.57
N MET A 116 8.79 -1.18 -6.79
CA MET A 116 7.42 -1.15 -7.33
C MET A 116 6.87 -2.57 -7.56
N GLU A 117 7.70 -3.52 -8.02
CA GLU A 117 7.33 -4.93 -8.15
C GLU A 117 6.95 -5.56 -6.79
N VAL A 118 7.60 -5.16 -5.69
CA VAL A 118 7.22 -5.57 -4.34
C VAL A 118 5.79 -5.09 -4.01
N ALA A 119 5.50 -3.82 -4.26
CA ALA A 119 4.18 -3.26 -4.02
C ALA A 119 3.09 -3.95 -4.87
N GLU A 120 3.37 -4.19 -6.15
CA GLU A 120 2.44 -4.91 -7.04
C GLU A 120 2.22 -6.35 -6.59
N LEU A 121 3.27 -7.05 -6.14
CA LEU A 121 3.15 -8.41 -5.64
C LEU A 121 2.33 -8.47 -4.35
N VAL A 122 2.52 -7.53 -3.43
CA VAL A 122 1.66 -7.41 -2.23
C VAL A 122 0.21 -7.22 -2.67
N ALA A 123 -0.08 -6.23 -3.50
CA ALA A 123 -1.45 -5.99 -4.00
C ALA A 123 -2.06 -7.25 -4.62
N GLN A 124 -1.29 -7.97 -5.45
CA GLN A 124 -1.74 -9.22 -6.08
C GLN A 124 -2.10 -10.30 -5.05
N LYS A 125 -1.35 -10.42 -3.95
CA LYS A 125 -1.62 -11.40 -2.88
C LYS A 125 -2.87 -11.10 -2.07
N TYR A 126 -3.40 -9.89 -2.20
CA TYR A 126 -4.69 -9.45 -1.63
C TYR A 126 -5.82 -9.36 -2.67
N GLY A 127 -5.70 -10.08 -3.78
CA GLY A 127 -6.74 -10.15 -4.81
C GLY A 127 -6.66 -9.06 -5.88
N GLY A 128 -5.59 -8.27 -5.90
CA GLY A 128 -5.30 -7.26 -6.92
C GLY A 128 -5.90 -5.89 -6.67
N ALA A 129 -7.02 -5.78 -5.98
CA ALA A 129 -7.58 -4.51 -5.52
C ALA A 129 -6.95 -4.09 -4.17
N ILE A 130 -6.76 -2.79 -3.95
CA ILE A 130 -6.17 -2.28 -2.70
C ILE A 130 -7.27 -2.17 -1.65
N CYS A 131 -7.58 -3.29 -0.99
CA CYS A 131 -8.41 -3.30 0.20
C CYS A 131 -7.67 -2.65 1.39
N LEU A 132 -8.38 -2.42 2.50
CA LEU A 132 -7.80 -1.76 3.67
C LEU A 132 -6.60 -2.52 4.25
N GLU A 133 -6.66 -3.86 4.30
CA GLU A 133 -5.56 -4.70 4.80
C GLU A 133 -4.33 -4.58 3.89
N ALA A 134 -4.51 -4.67 2.57
CA ALA A 134 -3.44 -4.45 1.59
C ALA A 134 -2.84 -3.05 1.70
N ALA A 135 -3.69 -2.03 1.93
CA ALA A 135 -3.24 -0.65 2.08
C ALA A 135 -2.31 -0.46 3.28
N HIS A 136 -2.60 -1.07 4.42
CA HIS A 136 -1.75 -1.01 5.60
C HIS A 136 -0.37 -1.66 5.36
N VAL A 137 -0.35 -2.84 4.74
CA VAL A 137 0.91 -3.50 4.35
C VAL A 137 1.70 -2.64 3.37
N LEU A 138 1.03 -2.03 2.39
CA LEU A 138 1.66 -1.15 1.41
C LEU A 138 2.17 0.16 2.03
N GLN A 139 1.46 0.74 3.00
CA GLN A 139 1.95 1.91 3.73
C GLN A 139 3.24 1.59 4.49
N LEU A 140 3.30 0.45 5.18
CA LEU A 140 4.54 -0.02 5.80
C LEU A 140 5.64 -0.22 4.74
N TRP A 141 5.31 -0.83 3.60
CA TRP A 141 6.28 -1.01 2.52
C TRP A 141 6.86 0.32 2.03
N PHE A 142 6.02 1.32 1.77
CA PHE A 142 6.49 2.63 1.28
C PHE A 142 7.30 3.40 2.33
N ALA A 143 7.04 3.19 3.63
CA ALA A 143 7.87 3.74 4.69
C ALA A 143 9.27 3.10 4.69
N LEU A 144 9.35 1.76 4.59
CA LEU A 144 10.61 1.02 4.50
C LEU A 144 11.35 1.35 3.19
N PHE A 145 10.64 1.49 2.08
CA PHE A 145 11.22 1.87 0.79
C PHE A 145 11.85 3.25 0.83
N ASP A 146 11.18 4.26 1.40
CA ASP A 146 11.74 5.61 1.54
C ASP A 146 13.03 5.60 2.38
N ALA A 147 13.06 4.85 3.47
CA ALA A 147 14.25 4.71 4.31
C ALA A 147 15.38 3.96 3.59
N ALA A 148 15.09 2.76 3.07
CA ALA A 148 16.08 1.89 2.43
C ALA A 148 16.69 2.49 1.15
N ALA A 149 15.93 3.29 0.41
CA ALA A 149 16.41 3.93 -0.81
C ALA A 149 17.45 5.02 -0.52
N LYS A 150 17.39 5.68 0.63
CA LYS A 150 18.42 6.64 1.09
C LYS A 150 19.77 5.94 1.32
N ASP A 151 19.74 4.66 1.70
CA ASP A 151 20.92 3.82 1.90
C ASP A 151 21.33 3.02 0.66
N ASN A 152 20.78 3.35 -0.52
CA ASN A 152 21.03 2.67 -1.79
C ASN A 152 20.77 1.16 -1.75
N TYR A 153 19.75 0.72 -1.00
CA TYR A 153 19.38 -0.69 -0.92
C TYR A 153 18.91 -1.23 -2.28
N SER A 154 19.31 -2.45 -2.62
CA SER A 154 19.19 -2.96 -4.00
C SER A 154 17.89 -3.68 -4.33
N PHE A 155 17.03 -3.96 -3.36
CA PHE A 155 15.72 -4.65 -3.49
C PHE A 155 15.75 -5.95 -4.34
N ARG A 156 16.82 -6.77 -4.23
CA ARG A 156 17.10 -7.86 -5.18
C ARG A 156 16.05 -8.98 -5.19
N ASN A 157 15.48 -9.31 -4.04
CA ASN A 157 14.54 -10.43 -3.92
C ASN A 157 13.13 -9.93 -3.63
N VAL A 158 12.41 -9.59 -4.69
CA VAL A 158 11.04 -9.05 -4.64
C VAL A 158 10.09 -9.92 -3.82
N LYS A 159 10.12 -11.27 -4.03
CA LYS A 159 9.23 -12.18 -3.28
C LYS A 159 9.54 -12.21 -1.80
N ALA A 160 10.82 -12.20 -1.44
CA ALA A 160 11.21 -12.22 -0.04
C ALA A 160 10.87 -10.90 0.65
N LEU A 161 11.07 -9.77 -0.01
CA LEU A 161 10.71 -8.44 0.51
C LEU A 161 9.19 -8.32 0.70
N ALA A 162 8.39 -8.71 -0.30
CA ALA A 162 6.94 -8.71 -0.19
C ALA A 162 6.43 -9.60 0.96
N ALA A 163 6.97 -10.81 1.09
CA ALA A 163 6.64 -11.71 2.19
C ALA A 163 7.04 -11.14 3.56
N SER A 164 8.20 -10.47 3.61
CA SER A 164 8.71 -9.91 4.86
C SER A 164 7.88 -8.75 5.36
N VAL A 165 7.53 -7.80 4.49
CA VAL A 165 6.70 -6.66 4.89
C VAL A 165 5.30 -7.11 5.32
N ASP A 166 4.72 -8.06 4.59
CA ASP A 166 3.41 -8.64 4.91
C ASP A 166 3.45 -9.36 6.29
N TYR A 167 4.47 -10.19 6.53
CA TYR A 167 4.67 -10.83 7.84
C TYR A 167 4.91 -9.82 8.96
N MET A 168 5.77 -8.81 8.75
CA MET A 168 6.11 -7.82 9.77
C MET A 168 4.87 -7.02 10.19
N PHE A 169 4.02 -6.63 9.23
CA PHE A 169 2.76 -5.95 9.53
C PHE A 169 1.85 -6.81 10.42
N HIS A 170 1.56 -8.05 10.02
CA HIS A 170 0.67 -8.93 10.79
C HIS A 170 1.26 -9.33 12.14
N SER A 171 2.59 -9.49 12.22
CA SER A 171 3.29 -9.74 13.48
C SER A 171 3.18 -8.56 14.45
N ALA A 172 3.24 -7.33 13.94
CA ALA A 172 3.07 -6.12 14.76
C ALA A 172 1.63 -5.93 15.26
N MET A 173 0.65 -6.46 14.52
CA MET A 173 -0.77 -6.46 14.90
C MET A 173 -1.15 -7.60 15.84
N ASP A 174 -0.17 -8.36 16.36
CA ASP A 174 -0.36 -9.53 17.27
C ASP A 174 -1.28 -10.61 16.67
N GLU A 175 -1.31 -10.72 15.35
CA GLU A 175 -2.05 -11.77 14.66
C GLU A 175 -1.31 -13.12 14.81
N LYS A 176 -2.07 -14.19 15.11
CA LYS A 176 -1.54 -15.55 15.28
C LYS A 176 -1.12 -16.21 13.94
N LYS A 177 -0.54 -15.44 13.02
CA LYS A 177 -0.04 -15.93 11.73
C LYS A 177 1.46 -16.26 11.85
N THR A 178 1.88 -17.40 11.31
CA THR A 178 3.26 -17.90 11.42
C THR A 178 4.11 -17.52 10.21
N LYS A 179 5.43 -17.39 10.39
CA LYS A 179 6.38 -17.22 9.27
C LYS A 179 6.18 -18.26 8.17
N LYS A 180 5.81 -19.50 8.51
CA LYS A 180 5.57 -20.58 7.55
C LYS A 180 4.43 -20.24 6.60
N GLN A 181 3.30 -19.71 7.10
CA GLN A 181 2.15 -19.32 6.28
C GLN A 181 2.51 -18.22 5.28
N PHE A 182 3.29 -17.22 5.70
CA PHE A 182 3.73 -16.16 4.77
C PHE A 182 4.77 -16.68 3.77
N ALA A 183 5.70 -17.53 4.19
CA ALA A 183 6.65 -18.16 3.29
C ALA A 183 5.93 -18.97 2.19
N GLU A 184 4.93 -19.73 2.55
CA GLU A 184 4.07 -20.49 1.62
C GLU A 184 3.25 -19.54 0.71
N LYS A 185 2.62 -18.50 1.27
CA LYS A 185 1.84 -17.47 0.52
C LYS A 185 2.66 -16.87 -0.63
N TYR A 186 3.95 -16.64 -0.42
CA TYR A 186 4.85 -16.01 -1.39
C TYR A 186 5.76 -16.99 -2.14
N GLY A 187 5.72 -18.29 -1.81
CA GLY A 187 6.51 -19.34 -2.46
C GLY A 187 8.01 -19.18 -2.18
N ILE A 188 8.39 -18.92 -0.93
CA ILE A 188 9.79 -18.82 -0.46
C ILE A 188 10.02 -19.73 0.76
N GLY A 189 11.29 -19.93 1.14
CA GLY A 189 11.64 -20.65 2.36
C GLY A 189 11.58 -19.77 3.61
N VAL A 190 11.23 -20.34 4.77
CA VAL A 190 11.23 -19.64 6.07
C VAL A 190 12.60 -19.01 6.42
N PRO A 191 13.75 -19.65 6.15
CA PRO A 191 15.05 -19.01 6.37
C PRO A 191 15.24 -17.73 5.54
N THR A 192 14.77 -17.74 4.29
CA THR A 192 14.80 -16.57 3.40
C THR A 192 13.93 -15.45 3.96
N LEU A 193 12.69 -15.77 4.35
CA LEU A 193 11.80 -14.81 5.01
C LEU A 193 12.46 -14.17 6.24
N THR A 194 13.01 -14.99 7.13
CA THR A 194 13.67 -14.52 8.37
C THR A 194 14.84 -13.59 8.06
N LYS A 195 15.68 -13.94 7.06
CA LYS A 195 16.79 -13.08 6.63
C LYS A 195 16.30 -11.69 6.21
N TYR A 196 15.29 -11.63 5.32
CA TYR A 196 14.80 -10.34 4.81
C TYR A 196 14.00 -9.55 5.83
N CYS A 197 13.31 -10.19 6.78
CA CYS A 197 12.75 -9.48 7.93
C CYS A 197 13.85 -8.78 8.74
N ASN A 198 14.96 -9.46 9.02
CA ASN A 198 16.07 -8.87 9.76
C ASN A 198 16.72 -7.71 8.98
N GLU A 199 16.86 -7.82 7.65
CA GLU A 199 17.36 -6.72 6.83
C GLU A 199 16.43 -5.51 6.83
N LEU A 200 15.09 -5.72 6.82
CA LEU A 200 14.12 -4.62 6.80
C LEU A 200 13.93 -3.94 8.16
N ILE A 201 14.21 -4.62 9.28
CA ILE A 201 14.12 -4.05 10.62
C ILE A 201 15.04 -2.82 10.75
N ASP A 202 16.22 -2.84 10.11
CA ASP A 202 17.17 -1.74 10.14
C ASP A 202 16.64 -0.45 9.49
N PHE A 203 15.59 -0.56 8.67
CA PHE A 203 14.94 0.57 7.98
C PHE A 203 13.63 1.03 8.63
N ILE A 204 13.23 0.42 9.75
CA ILE A 204 12.02 0.89 10.45
C ILE A 204 12.30 2.28 11.03
N PRO A 205 11.50 3.31 10.67
CA PRO A 205 11.67 4.64 11.24
C PRO A 205 11.55 4.58 12.77
N THR A 206 12.53 5.11 13.47
CA THR A 206 12.56 5.14 14.95
C THR A 206 11.72 6.28 15.54
N GLU A 207 11.23 7.18 14.69
CA GLU A 207 10.36 8.30 15.08
C GLU A 207 9.02 8.17 14.32
N PHE A 208 7.96 7.95 15.09
CA PHE A 208 6.57 8.06 14.64
C PHE A 208 5.92 9.29 15.26
#